data_be262461311ebb75871136b7be4c8c0a
#
_entry.id   be262461311ebb75871136b7be4c8c0a
#
_cell.length_a   1.000
_cell.length_b   1.000
_cell.length_c   1.000
_cell.angle_alpha   90.00
_cell.angle_beta   90.00
_cell.angle_gamma   90.00
#
_symmetry.space_group_name_H-M   'P 1'
#
loop_
_entity.id
_entity.type
_entity.pdbx_description
1 polymer ?
#
loop_
_entity_poly.entity_id
_entity_poly.type
_entity_poly.pdbx_seq_one_letter_code
_entity_poly.pdbx_strand_id
1 'polypeptide(L)'
;MELTIRHIGADEYGEAKRVWNICFPEDASGYSDYYFARRTMAEYVLAAFYEGKMIAALHAIPYPIMLGGGTKNCVMIAGVATLPEYRHHMAAAQLITACHAEQKQKGTAAAILKPDVNFYEQFGYIPFAWHDEYRLPWIDAGIPAPIHETTAEEMLKIYSAFSADYIGMMARTEQDMEIYLEGARRLGEYAYSDGKAYALLNETDYGADIYELAGADTAGLLSSLAEEFGALTFRLPRDTIPSLPAMRTGEIMFSMICPLNEDILLENTGAQTTEELASGEYGRVCTLEFC
;
A
#
# COMPACT_ATOMS: atom_id res chain seq x y z
N MET A 1 27.94 14.91 -9.77
CA MET A 1 28.15 13.47 -9.43
C MET A 1 27.59 12.66 -10.57
N GLU A 2 28.38 11.86 -11.24
CA GLU A 2 27.91 10.96 -12.31
C GLU A 2 27.48 9.65 -11.66
N LEU A 3 26.22 9.23 -11.88
CA LEU A 3 25.64 8.02 -11.31
C LEU A 3 25.47 6.94 -12.37
N THR A 4 25.77 5.71 -12.01
CA THR A 4 25.36 4.53 -12.77
C THR A 4 24.05 4.02 -12.19
N ILE A 5 22.97 3.97 -13.00
CA ILE A 5 21.67 3.45 -12.58
C ILE A 5 21.44 2.13 -13.30
N ARG A 6 21.14 1.08 -12.52
CA ARG A 6 20.87 -0.25 -13.04
C ARG A 6 20.12 -1.12 -12.02
N HIS A 7 19.51 -2.20 -12.49
CA HIS A 7 19.05 -3.26 -11.60
C HIS A 7 20.23 -3.90 -10.87
N ILE A 8 19.97 -4.38 -9.66
CA ILE A 8 20.97 -5.06 -8.84
C ILE A 8 21.06 -6.55 -9.20
N GLY A 9 22.23 -7.13 -8.97
CA GLY A 9 22.40 -8.58 -8.96
C GLY A 9 21.89 -9.22 -7.66
N ALA A 10 21.71 -10.54 -7.67
CA ALA A 10 21.30 -11.27 -6.48
C ALA A 10 22.33 -11.16 -5.33
N ASP A 11 23.60 -11.01 -5.65
CA ASP A 11 24.72 -10.81 -4.72
C ASP A 11 24.71 -9.41 -4.07
N GLU A 12 24.04 -8.43 -4.68
CA GLU A 12 23.91 -7.06 -4.17
C GLU A 12 22.64 -6.85 -3.32
N TYR A 13 21.78 -7.87 -3.21
CA TYR A 13 20.50 -7.77 -2.51
C TYR A 13 20.64 -7.42 -1.02
N GLY A 14 21.68 -7.96 -0.37
CA GLY A 14 22.03 -7.61 1.00
C GLY A 14 22.47 -6.14 1.16
N GLU A 15 23.11 -5.57 0.13
CA GLU A 15 23.49 -4.17 0.13
C GLU A 15 22.27 -3.24 -0.02
N ALA A 16 21.30 -3.61 -0.86
CA ALA A 16 20.04 -2.86 -0.97
C ALA A 16 19.31 -2.84 0.39
N LYS A 17 19.26 -3.96 1.10
CA LYS A 17 18.70 -4.04 2.46
C LYS A 17 19.47 -3.18 3.45
N ARG A 18 20.81 -3.12 3.35
CA ARG A 18 21.62 -2.21 4.17
C ARG A 18 21.26 -0.75 3.93
N VAL A 19 21.10 -0.33 2.66
CA VAL A 19 20.67 1.03 2.30
C VAL A 19 19.30 1.32 2.90
N TRP A 20 18.35 0.38 2.80
CA TRP A 20 17.03 0.49 3.41
C TRP A 20 17.13 0.73 4.93
N ASN A 21 17.82 -0.13 5.66
CA ASN A 21 17.91 -0.05 7.12
C ASN A 21 18.58 1.23 7.64
N ILE A 22 19.48 1.82 6.85
CA ILE A 22 20.08 3.13 7.18
C ILE A 22 19.07 4.26 6.96
N CYS A 23 18.24 4.17 5.93
CA CYS A 23 17.32 5.24 5.56
C CYS A 23 15.98 5.16 6.32
N PHE A 24 15.57 3.96 6.76
CA PHE A 24 14.35 3.65 7.49
C PHE A 24 14.69 2.82 8.74
N PRO A 25 15.32 3.44 9.75
CA PRO A 25 15.80 2.72 10.93
C PRO A 25 14.68 2.11 11.79
N GLU A 26 13.46 2.65 11.71
CA GLU A 26 12.27 2.11 12.35
C GLU A 26 11.88 0.74 11.80
N ASP A 27 12.12 0.48 10.52
CA ASP A 27 11.81 -0.79 9.86
C ASP A 27 12.83 -1.89 10.19
N ALA A 28 14.01 -1.53 10.71
CA ALA A 28 15.09 -2.47 10.99
C ALA A 28 14.75 -3.47 12.11
N SER A 29 13.67 -3.26 12.84
CA SER A 29 13.23 -4.11 13.97
C SER A 29 12.37 -5.31 13.54
N GLY A 30 12.46 -5.78 12.29
CA GLY A 30 11.76 -6.98 11.81
C GLY A 30 11.01 -6.78 10.50
N TYR A 31 10.47 -5.57 10.23
CA TYR A 31 9.75 -5.30 8.99
C TYR A 31 10.66 -5.45 7.76
N SER A 32 11.87 -4.90 7.78
CA SER A 32 12.80 -5.05 6.66
C SER A 32 13.17 -6.52 6.38
N ASP A 33 13.30 -7.36 7.43
CA ASP A 33 13.55 -8.79 7.27
C ASP A 33 12.41 -9.50 6.55
N TYR A 34 11.18 -9.19 6.94
CA TYR A 34 9.98 -9.70 6.28
C TYR A 34 9.88 -9.17 4.85
N TYR A 35 10.00 -7.85 4.65
CA TYR A 35 9.86 -7.20 3.35
C TYR A 35 10.83 -7.78 2.31
N PHE A 36 12.12 -7.87 2.65
CA PHE A 36 13.14 -8.42 1.76
C PHE A 36 13.03 -9.93 1.55
N ALA A 37 12.39 -10.67 2.46
CA ALA A 37 12.16 -12.10 2.29
C ALA A 37 10.92 -12.45 1.49
N ARG A 38 9.88 -11.57 1.49
CA ARG A 38 8.54 -11.95 1.02
C ARG A 38 7.90 -10.96 0.06
N ARG A 39 8.22 -9.66 0.15
CA ARG A 39 7.55 -8.60 -0.61
C ARG A 39 8.32 -8.13 -1.83
N THR A 40 9.63 -8.31 -1.85
CA THR A 40 10.49 -7.85 -2.93
C THR A 40 11.53 -8.90 -3.31
N MET A 41 12.20 -8.69 -4.41
CA MET A 41 13.32 -9.51 -4.89
C MET A 41 14.30 -8.65 -5.70
N ALA A 42 15.52 -9.13 -5.95
CA ALA A 42 16.58 -8.35 -6.58
C ALA A 42 16.17 -7.74 -7.94
N GLU A 43 15.39 -8.45 -8.73
CA GLU A 43 14.92 -8.00 -10.04
C GLU A 43 13.98 -6.77 -9.99
N TYR A 44 13.36 -6.52 -8.83
CA TYR A 44 12.49 -5.35 -8.63
C TYR A 44 13.25 -4.14 -8.08
N VAL A 45 14.55 -4.29 -7.78
CA VAL A 45 15.35 -3.21 -7.20
C VAL A 45 16.17 -2.53 -8.26
N LEU A 46 15.94 -1.23 -8.44
CA LEU A 46 16.77 -0.33 -9.22
C LEU A 46 17.67 0.48 -8.27
N ALA A 47 18.97 0.52 -8.51
CA ALA A 47 19.90 1.19 -7.64
C ALA A 47 20.78 2.19 -8.39
N ALA A 48 21.21 3.24 -7.67
CA ALA A 48 22.18 4.21 -8.12
C ALA A 48 23.52 3.97 -7.46
N PHE A 49 24.56 3.92 -8.28
CA PHE A 49 25.95 3.68 -7.87
C PHE A 49 26.79 4.91 -8.14
N TYR A 50 27.61 5.27 -7.16
CA TYR A 50 28.65 6.29 -7.29
C TYR A 50 30.01 5.66 -6.93
N GLU A 51 30.98 5.74 -7.84
CA GLU A 51 32.31 5.10 -7.68
C GLU A 51 32.23 3.62 -7.25
N GLY A 52 31.26 2.88 -7.82
CA GLY A 52 31.04 1.46 -7.53
C GLY A 52 30.30 1.15 -6.21
N LYS A 53 29.99 2.15 -5.38
CA LYS A 53 29.22 2.00 -4.15
C LYS A 53 27.74 2.26 -4.42
N MET A 54 26.83 1.38 -3.95
CA MET A 54 25.41 1.64 -3.95
C MET A 54 25.07 2.74 -2.95
N ILE A 55 24.49 3.85 -3.44
CA ILE A 55 24.18 5.04 -2.63
C ILE A 55 22.70 5.32 -2.50
N ALA A 56 21.90 4.75 -3.40
CA ALA A 56 20.44 4.88 -3.37
C ALA A 56 19.79 3.66 -4.04
N ALA A 57 18.58 3.38 -3.67
CA ALA A 57 17.75 2.31 -4.26
C ALA A 57 16.28 2.71 -4.27
N LEU A 58 15.50 2.12 -5.17
CA LEU A 58 14.05 2.06 -5.14
C LEU A 58 13.58 0.66 -5.55
N HIS A 59 12.39 0.29 -5.11
CA HIS A 59 11.75 -0.97 -5.44
C HIS A 59 10.55 -0.72 -6.35
N ALA A 60 10.51 -1.40 -7.49
CA ALA A 60 9.43 -1.33 -8.48
C ALA A 60 8.67 -2.66 -8.49
N ILE A 61 7.75 -2.83 -7.56
CA ILE A 61 7.05 -4.09 -7.31
C ILE A 61 5.83 -4.19 -8.23
N PRO A 62 5.60 -5.32 -8.93
CA PRO A 62 4.37 -5.53 -9.69
C PRO A 62 3.13 -5.28 -8.83
N TYR A 63 2.22 -4.45 -9.33
CA TYR A 63 1.02 -4.03 -8.61
C TYR A 63 -0.17 -3.96 -9.57
N PRO A 64 -0.72 -5.11 -9.99
CA PRO A 64 -1.87 -5.11 -10.88
C PRO A 64 -3.10 -4.56 -10.17
N ILE A 65 -3.79 -3.58 -10.78
CA ILE A 65 -5.00 -2.97 -10.22
C ILE A 65 -6.24 -3.34 -11.01
N MET A 66 -7.37 -3.43 -10.32
CA MET A 66 -8.68 -3.61 -10.93
C MET A 66 -9.19 -2.26 -11.43
N LEU A 67 -9.42 -2.14 -12.74
CA LEU A 67 -9.82 -0.91 -13.39
C LEU A 67 -10.46 -1.18 -14.77
N GLY A 68 -11.53 -0.47 -15.10
CA GLY A 68 -12.19 -0.55 -16.41
C GLY A 68 -12.77 -1.93 -16.72
N GLY A 69 -13.24 -2.66 -15.68
CA GLY A 69 -13.79 -4.01 -15.81
C GLY A 69 -12.74 -5.12 -16.05
N GLY A 70 -11.45 -4.80 -15.87
CA GLY A 70 -10.33 -5.73 -16.02
C GLY A 70 -9.19 -5.42 -15.07
N THR A 71 -8.03 -5.98 -15.36
CA THR A 71 -6.80 -5.73 -14.60
C THR A 71 -5.82 -4.92 -15.44
N LYS A 72 -5.27 -3.84 -14.87
CA LYS A 72 -4.19 -3.05 -15.48
C LYS A 72 -2.86 -3.36 -14.77
N ASN A 73 -1.82 -3.64 -15.56
CA ASN A 73 -0.48 -3.83 -15.02
C ASN A 73 0.08 -2.49 -14.55
N CYS A 74 0.21 -2.32 -13.26
CA CYS A 74 0.85 -1.19 -12.62
C CYS A 74 2.06 -1.64 -11.80
N VAL A 75 2.80 -0.68 -11.29
CA VAL A 75 3.95 -0.90 -10.43
C VAL A 75 3.81 -0.07 -9.15
N MET A 76 4.07 -0.69 -8.01
CA MET A 76 4.21 0.03 -6.73
C MET A 76 5.65 0.49 -6.58
N ILE A 77 5.86 1.78 -6.39
CA ILE A 77 7.17 2.34 -6.03
C ILE A 77 7.28 2.38 -4.52
N ALA A 78 8.22 1.63 -4.00
CA ALA A 78 8.47 1.52 -2.57
C ALA A 78 9.94 1.72 -2.23
N GLY A 79 10.26 2.02 -0.97
CA GLY A 79 11.61 2.07 -0.44
C GLY A 79 12.56 2.99 -1.20
N VAL A 80 12.09 4.17 -1.63
CA VAL A 80 12.94 5.16 -2.28
C VAL A 80 13.91 5.72 -1.25
N ALA A 81 15.11 5.19 -1.23
CA ALA A 81 16.14 5.44 -0.22
C ALA A 81 17.37 6.07 -0.84
N THR A 82 17.95 7.06 -0.16
CA THR A 82 19.28 7.62 -0.49
C THR A 82 20.06 7.77 0.80
N LEU A 83 21.25 7.20 0.84
CA LEU A 83 22.15 7.30 2.00
C LEU A 83 22.32 8.76 2.42
N PRO A 84 22.29 9.09 3.73
CA PRO A 84 22.27 10.46 4.22
C PRO A 84 23.40 11.35 3.64
N GLU A 85 24.62 10.81 3.52
CA GLU A 85 25.80 11.51 3.00
C GLU A 85 25.74 11.80 1.49
N TYR A 86 24.79 11.19 0.76
CA TYR A 86 24.57 11.39 -0.68
C TYR A 86 23.24 12.07 -1.02
N ARG A 87 22.51 12.56 -0.01
CA ARG A 87 21.29 13.36 -0.23
C ARG A 87 21.61 14.67 -0.92
N HIS A 88 20.62 15.30 -1.53
CA HIS A 88 20.71 16.55 -2.29
C HIS A 88 21.52 16.48 -3.59
N HIS A 89 21.87 15.27 -4.05
CA HIS A 89 22.58 15.04 -5.32
C HIS A 89 21.69 14.41 -6.40
N MET A 90 20.38 14.55 -6.28
CA MET A 90 19.38 14.10 -7.25
C MET A 90 19.34 12.56 -7.50
N ALA A 91 19.90 11.74 -6.61
CA ALA A 91 19.94 10.28 -6.82
C ALA A 91 18.53 9.68 -6.87
N ALA A 92 17.65 10.02 -5.92
CA ALA A 92 16.26 9.56 -5.93
C ALA A 92 15.50 10.02 -7.19
N ALA A 93 15.68 11.28 -7.61
CA ALA A 93 15.04 11.82 -8.80
C ALA A 93 15.47 11.07 -10.08
N GLN A 94 16.76 10.78 -10.21
CA GLN A 94 17.28 10.02 -11.36
C GLN A 94 16.78 8.58 -11.33
N LEU A 95 16.68 7.93 -10.15
CA LEU A 95 16.11 6.59 -10.00
C LEU A 95 14.63 6.54 -10.42
N ILE A 96 13.80 7.46 -9.94
CA ILE A 96 12.39 7.55 -10.29
C ILE A 96 12.22 7.76 -11.79
N THR A 97 12.98 8.71 -12.38
CA THR A 97 12.92 8.97 -13.83
C THR A 97 13.32 7.76 -14.65
N ALA A 98 14.39 7.06 -14.27
CA ALA A 98 14.86 5.86 -14.95
C ALA A 98 13.85 4.72 -14.82
N CYS A 99 13.28 4.52 -13.63
CA CYS A 99 12.21 3.54 -13.38
C CYS A 99 10.98 3.82 -14.25
N HIS A 100 10.48 5.06 -14.28
CA HIS A 100 9.33 5.44 -15.10
C HIS A 100 9.60 5.18 -16.60
N ALA A 101 10.77 5.54 -17.10
CA ALA A 101 11.14 5.30 -18.50
C ALA A 101 11.16 3.80 -18.85
N GLU A 102 11.72 2.98 -17.97
CA GLU A 102 11.77 1.53 -18.12
C GLU A 102 10.36 0.91 -18.07
N GLN A 103 9.56 1.26 -17.04
CA GLN A 103 8.22 0.73 -16.88
C GLN A 103 7.29 1.15 -18.01
N LYS A 104 7.43 2.38 -18.51
CA LYS A 104 6.72 2.84 -19.71
C LYS A 104 7.04 1.98 -20.94
N GLN A 105 8.31 1.65 -21.15
CA GLN A 105 8.74 0.78 -22.27
C GLN A 105 8.19 -0.65 -22.13
N LYS A 106 8.01 -1.13 -20.88
CA LYS A 106 7.39 -2.44 -20.59
C LYS A 106 5.87 -2.45 -20.78
N GLY A 107 5.23 -1.30 -21.07
CA GLY A 107 3.79 -1.19 -21.22
C GLY A 107 3.05 -1.14 -19.88
N THR A 108 3.73 -0.82 -18.78
CA THR A 108 3.10 -0.59 -17.46
C THR A 108 2.18 0.61 -17.56
N ALA A 109 0.92 0.47 -17.10
CA ALA A 109 -0.10 1.51 -17.20
C ALA A 109 0.22 2.72 -16.30
N ALA A 110 0.54 2.46 -15.04
CA ALA A 110 0.82 3.50 -14.06
C ALA A 110 1.81 3.04 -12.98
N ALA A 111 2.44 4.01 -12.32
CA ALA A 111 3.14 3.82 -11.06
C ALA A 111 2.28 4.36 -9.90
N ILE A 112 2.23 3.60 -8.79
CA ILE A 112 1.47 3.93 -7.59
C ILE A 112 2.43 3.95 -6.42
N LEU A 113 2.19 4.82 -5.43
CA LEU A 113 2.98 4.87 -4.20
C LEU A 113 2.16 5.40 -3.03
N LYS A 114 2.69 5.15 -1.81
CA LYS A 114 2.22 5.82 -0.60
C LYS A 114 2.77 7.25 -0.59
N PRO A 115 1.95 8.27 -0.33
CA PRO A 115 2.35 9.65 -0.55
C PRO A 115 3.40 10.16 0.44
N ASP A 116 4.40 10.85 -0.12
CA ASP A 116 5.10 11.97 0.49
C ASP A 116 4.88 13.16 -0.45
N VAL A 117 3.86 13.94 -0.16
CA VAL A 117 3.13 14.79 -1.11
C VAL A 117 4.04 15.77 -1.86
N ASN A 118 4.92 16.43 -1.16
CA ASN A 118 5.73 17.52 -1.73
C ASN A 118 6.88 17.03 -2.62
N PHE A 119 7.20 15.73 -2.53
CA PHE A 119 8.32 15.17 -3.28
C PHE A 119 7.89 14.55 -4.61
N TYR A 120 6.75 13.83 -4.65
CA TYR A 120 6.41 13.02 -5.82
C TYR A 120 5.64 13.78 -6.91
N GLU A 121 4.96 14.89 -6.60
CA GLU A 121 4.24 15.70 -7.60
C GLU A 121 5.15 16.16 -8.76
N GLN A 122 6.41 16.48 -8.50
CA GLN A 122 7.38 16.89 -9.54
C GLN A 122 7.66 15.78 -10.58
N PHE A 123 7.29 14.52 -10.29
CA PHE A 123 7.45 13.37 -11.19
C PHE A 123 6.14 12.97 -11.87
N GLY A 124 5.09 13.79 -11.76
CA GLY A 124 3.80 13.56 -12.38
C GLY A 124 2.84 12.71 -11.57
N TYR A 125 3.12 12.50 -10.27
CA TYR A 125 2.15 11.86 -9.38
C TYR A 125 1.06 12.83 -8.97
N ILE A 126 -0.18 12.36 -8.99
CA ILE A 126 -1.35 13.05 -8.47
C ILE A 126 -2.00 12.25 -7.35
N PRO A 127 -2.77 12.88 -6.45
CA PRO A 127 -3.58 12.16 -5.47
C PRO A 127 -4.50 11.15 -6.14
N PHE A 128 -4.59 9.94 -5.57
CA PHE A 128 -5.42 8.88 -6.15
C PHE A 128 -6.46 8.36 -5.17
N ALA A 129 -6.07 7.70 -4.08
CA ALA A 129 -7.00 7.22 -3.08
C ALA A 129 -6.95 8.05 -1.81
N TRP A 130 -8.13 8.28 -1.22
CA TRP A 130 -8.30 8.98 0.04
C TRP A 130 -9.12 8.11 0.99
N HIS A 131 -8.76 8.13 2.27
CA HIS A 131 -9.51 7.46 3.32
C HIS A 131 -9.90 8.45 4.40
N ASP A 132 -11.08 8.24 4.95
CA ASP A 132 -11.52 8.89 6.19
C ASP A 132 -11.03 8.07 7.38
N GLU A 133 -10.41 8.73 8.35
CA GLU A 133 -9.97 8.11 9.59
C GLU A 133 -11.05 8.26 10.66
N TYR A 134 -11.32 7.18 11.38
CA TYR A 134 -12.32 7.08 12.41
C TYR A 134 -11.73 6.58 13.72
N ARG A 135 -12.31 7.06 14.82
CA ARG A 135 -12.08 6.52 16.16
C ARG A 135 -13.38 6.00 16.74
N LEU A 136 -13.39 4.72 17.12
CA LEU A 136 -14.48 4.08 17.83
C LEU A 136 -14.08 3.92 19.30
N PRO A 137 -14.78 4.56 20.25
CA PRO A 137 -14.55 4.31 21.67
C PRO A 137 -15.02 2.90 22.03
N TRP A 138 -14.42 2.29 23.04
CA TRP A 138 -14.81 0.95 23.51
C TRP A 138 -16.20 0.89 24.16
N ILE A 139 -16.73 2.02 24.61
CA ILE A 139 -18.06 2.12 25.22
C ILE A 139 -19.11 2.27 24.12
N ASP A 140 -20.15 1.43 24.18
CA ASP A 140 -21.26 1.41 23.20
C ASP A 140 -20.84 1.14 21.76
N ALA A 141 -19.81 0.31 21.57
CA ALA A 141 -19.29 -0.03 20.24
C ALA A 141 -20.25 -0.89 19.38
N GLY A 142 -21.49 -1.11 19.79
CA GLY A 142 -22.50 -1.86 19.05
C GLY A 142 -22.71 -3.29 19.54
N ILE A 143 -23.19 -4.18 18.65
CA ILE A 143 -23.43 -5.58 18.97
C ILE A 143 -22.28 -6.41 18.41
N PRO A 144 -21.50 -7.10 19.26
CA PRO A 144 -20.38 -7.91 18.81
C PRO A 144 -20.84 -9.13 18.02
N ALA A 145 -20.03 -9.53 17.03
CA ALA A 145 -20.16 -10.79 16.32
C ALA A 145 -19.07 -11.77 16.81
N PRO A 146 -19.27 -13.09 16.72
CA PRO A 146 -18.17 -14.04 16.95
C PRO A 146 -17.01 -13.76 15.99
N ILE A 147 -15.80 -13.60 16.53
CA ILE A 147 -14.59 -13.39 15.73
C ILE A 147 -13.63 -14.58 15.87
N HIS A 148 -12.77 -14.75 14.88
CA HIS A 148 -11.73 -15.77 14.84
C HIS A 148 -10.51 -15.26 14.07
N GLU A 149 -9.36 -15.89 14.29
CA GLU A 149 -8.19 -15.66 13.42
C GLU A 149 -8.55 -16.05 11.98
N THR A 150 -8.33 -15.13 11.04
CA THR A 150 -8.69 -15.33 9.63
C THR A 150 -7.66 -16.18 8.88
N THR A 151 -8.05 -16.70 7.72
CA THR A 151 -7.20 -17.43 6.78
C THR A 151 -7.04 -16.65 5.47
N ALA A 152 -6.01 -17.01 4.68
CA ALA A 152 -5.78 -16.38 3.37
C ALA A 152 -6.96 -16.57 2.42
N GLU A 153 -7.57 -17.76 2.39
CA GLU A 153 -8.75 -18.08 1.58
C GLU A 153 -9.95 -17.20 1.97
N GLU A 154 -10.21 -17.07 3.28
CA GLU A 154 -11.31 -16.24 3.78
C GLU A 154 -11.07 -14.75 3.48
N MET A 155 -9.86 -14.26 3.74
CA MET A 155 -9.47 -12.89 3.40
C MET A 155 -9.67 -12.61 1.92
N LEU A 156 -9.20 -13.50 1.03
CA LEU A 156 -9.34 -13.32 -0.41
C LEU A 156 -10.80 -13.28 -0.84
N LYS A 157 -11.66 -14.14 -0.27
CA LYS A 157 -13.09 -14.17 -0.55
C LYS A 157 -13.77 -12.85 -0.16
N ILE A 158 -13.49 -12.35 1.05
CA ILE A 158 -14.04 -11.09 1.56
C ILE A 158 -13.51 -9.92 0.73
N TYR A 159 -12.20 -9.88 0.50
CA TYR A 159 -11.53 -8.85 -0.28
C TYR A 159 -12.07 -8.77 -1.71
N SER A 160 -12.25 -9.91 -2.38
CA SER A 160 -12.76 -9.96 -3.76
C SER A 160 -14.17 -9.40 -3.87
N ALA A 161 -15.03 -9.68 -2.88
CA ALA A 161 -16.37 -9.11 -2.83
C ALA A 161 -16.34 -7.60 -2.55
N PHE A 162 -15.51 -7.17 -1.59
CA PHE A 162 -15.35 -5.77 -1.22
C PHE A 162 -14.76 -4.93 -2.36
N SER A 163 -13.68 -5.42 -2.97
CA SER A 163 -12.93 -4.69 -4.00
C SER A 163 -13.71 -4.51 -5.31
N ALA A 164 -14.76 -5.31 -5.55
CA ALA A 164 -15.61 -5.18 -6.72
C ALA A 164 -16.38 -3.82 -6.80
N ASP A 165 -16.55 -3.16 -5.64
CA ASP A 165 -17.23 -1.86 -5.55
C ASP A 165 -16.27 -0.66 -5.78
N TYR A 166 -14.98 -0.93 -5.99
CA TYR A 166 -13.94 0.10 -6.09
C TYR A 166 -13.08 -0.06 -7.32
N ILE A 167 -12.49 1.05 -7.76
CA ILE A 167 -11.42 1.08 -8.76
C ILE A 167 -10.08 1.36 -8.07
N GLY A 168 -9.00 0.84 -8.64
CA GLY A 168 -7.65 1.04 -8.11
C GLY A 168 -7.19 0.00 -7.06
N MET A 169 -8.09 -0.88 -6.62
CA MET A 169 -7.73 -1.97 -5.72
C MET A 169 -6.78 -2.96 -6.40
N MET A 170 -5.78 -3.46 -5.67
CA MET A 170 -4.89 -4.51 -6.18
C MET A 170 -5.67 -5.78 -6.52
N ALA A 171 -5.36 -6.39 -7.64
CA ALA A 171 -5.88 -7.72 -7.98
C ALA A 171 -5.08 -8.78 -7.20
N ARG A 172 -5.47 -9.02 -5.95
CA ARG A 172 -4.78 -9.94 -5.03
C ARG A 172 -5.08 -11.40 -5.33
N THR A 173 -4.11 -12.24 -5.06
CA THR A 173 -4.19 -13.71 -5.07
C THR A 173 -4.20 -14.26 -3.65
N GLU A 174 -4.49 -15.55 -3.49
CA GLU A 174 -4.37 -16.22 -2.19
C GLU A 174 -2.93 -16.16 -1.64
N GLN A 175 -1.93 -16.26 -2.52
CA GLN A 175 -0.54 -16.10 -2.14
C GLN A 175 -0.24 -14.71 -1.59
N ASP A 176 -0.85 -13.65 -2.13
CA ASP A 176 -0.71 -12.30 -1.57
C ASP A 176 -1.29 -12.25 -0.15
N MET A 177 -2.46 -12.87 0.08
CA MET A 177 -3.07 -12.92 1.41
C MET A 177 -2.23 -13.74 2.40
N GLU A 178 -1.61 -14.85 1.96
CA GLU A 178 -0.65 -15.61 2.78
C GLU A 178 0.55 -14.74 3.19
N ILE A 179 1.06 -13.93 2.27
CA ILE A 179 2.18 -13.00 2.54
C ILE A 179 1.75 -11.96 3.59
N TYR A 180 0.55 -11.37 3.49
CA TYR A 180 0.05 -10.42 4.49
C TYR A 180 -0.10 -11.06 5.87
N LEU A 181 -0.70 -12.25 5.96
CA LEU A 181 -0.84 -12.98 7.22
C LEU A 181 0.51 -13.39 7.82
N GLU A 182 1.47 -13.78 6.99
CA GLU A 182 2.82 -14.06 7.46
C GLU A 182 3.47 -12.79 8.03
N GLY A 183 3.26 -11.64 7.37
CA GLY A 183 3.72 -10.34 7.84
C GLY A 183 3.16 -10.01 9.21
N ALA A 184 1.85 -10.05 9.36
CA ALA A 184 1.17 -9.80 10.62
C ALA A 184 1.73 -10.67 11.76
N ARG A 185 1.85 -11.99 11.54
CA ARG A 185 2.42 -12.91 12.53
C ARG A 185 3.86 -12.59 12.92
N ARG A 186 4.70 -12.24 11.94
CA ARG A 186 6.13 -11.91 12.18
C ARG A 186 6.32 -10.61 12.95
N LEU A 187 5.40 -9.67 12.75
CA LEU A 187 5.44 -8.36 13.40
C LEU A 187 4.68 -8.33 14.73
N GLY A 188 4.05 -9.44 15.13
CA GLY A 188 3.25 -9.53 16.35
C GLY A 188 1.91 -8.80 16.24
N GLU A 189 1.39 -8.70 15.03
CA GLU A 189 0.11 -8.11 14.70
C GLU A 189 -0.99 -9.17 14.64
N TYR A 190 -2.23 -8.73 14.60
CA TYR A 190 -3.41 -9.60 14.61
C TYR A 190 -4.18 -9.55 13.29
N ALA A 191 -4.81 -10.67 12.96
CA ALA A 191 -5.65 -10.82 11.77
C ALA A 191 -6.96 -11.52 12.15
N TYR A 192 -8.07 -10.79 12.21
CA TYR A 192 -9.37 -11.31 12.64
C TYR A 192 -10.43 -11.18 11.55
N SER A 193 -11.42 -12.08 11.61
CA SER A 193 -12.62 -12.07 10.76
C SER A 193 -13.85 -12.44 11.57
N ASP A 194 -15.04 -11.97 11.14
CA ASP A 194 -16.35 -12.43 11.56
C ASP A 194 -17.10 -13.20 10.43
N GLY A 195 -16.37 -13.51 9.33
CA GLY A 195 -16.91 -14.16 8.14
C GLY A 195 -17.54 -13.21 7.12
N LYS A 196 -17.76 -11.93 7.44
CA LYS A 196 -18.29 -10.88 6.56
C LYS A 196 -17.29 -9.79 6.28
N ALA A 197 -16.39 -9.55 7.22
CA ALA A 197 -15.30 -8.59 7.17
C ALA A 197 -14.05 -9.21 7.79
N TYR A 198 -12.88 -8.65 7.45
CA TYR A 198 -11.63 -8.94 8.15
C TYR A 198 -10.89 -7.64 8.49
N ALA A 199 -10.05 -7.71 9.51
CA ALA A 199 -9.18 -6.64 9.95
C ALA A 199 -7.76 -7.16 10.18
N LEU A 200 -6.76 -6.37 9.74
CA LEU A 200 -5.37 -6.48 10.16
C LEU A 200 -5.09 -5.31 11.08
N LEU A 201 -4.53 -5.57 12.25
CA LEU A 201 -4.40 -4.57 13.29
C LEU A 201 -3.16 -4.74 14.17
N ASN A 202 -2.72 -3.61 14.72
CA ASN A 202 -1.70 -3.50 15.75
C ASN A 202 -2.34 -3.15 17.08
N GLU A 203 -1.92 -3.81 18.16
CA GLU A 203 -2.25 -3.37 19.50
C GLU A 203 -1.47 -2.09 19.87
N THR A 204 -2.11 -1.19 20.57
CA THR A 204 -1.52 0.06 21.04
C THR A 204 -1.75 0.23 22.55
N ASP A 205 -1.09 1.17 23.21
CA ASP A 205 -1.25 1.43 24.65
C ASP A 205 -2.71 1.71 25.08
N TYR A 206 -3.58 2.12 24.16
CA TYR A 206 -4.95 2.56 24.45
C TYR A 206 -6.02 1.87 23.59
N GLY A 207 -5.68 0.79 22.92
CA GLY A 207 -6.60 0.06 22.04
C GLY A 207 -5.90 -0.59 20.86
N ALA A 208 -6.46 -0.47 19.66
CA ALA A 208 -5.85 -0.99 18.46
C ALA A 208 -5.95 -0.02 17.28
N ASP A 209 -4.95 -0.06 16.40
CA ASP A 209 -4.94 0.60 15.08
C ASP A 209 -5.17 -0.46 14.01
N ILE A 210 -6.30 -0.38 13.34
CA ILE A 210 -6.65 -1.25 12.22
C ILE A 210 -6.10 -0.59 10.96
N TYR A 211 -5.05 -1.16 10.40
CA TYR A 211 -4.39 -0.63 9.22
C TYR A 211 -4.98 -1.18 7.91
N GLU A 212 -5.66 -2.34 7.95
CA GLU A 212 -6.44 -2.85 6.83
C GLU A 212 -7.79 -3.36 7.34
N LEU A 213 -8.88 -2.89 6.74
CA LEU A 213 -10.25 -3.28 7.02
C LEU A 213 -10.99 -3.46 5.70
N ALA A 214 -11.52 -4.64 5.45
CA ALA A 214 -12.29 -4.94 4.26
C ALA A 214 -13.53 -5.76 4.59
N GLY A 215 -14.63 -5.49 3.89
CA GLY A 215 -15.91 -6.16 4.03
C GLY A 215 -17.07 -5.20 3.84
N ALA A 216 -18.22 -5.74 3.45
CA ALA A 216 -19.44 -4.96 3.22
C ALA A 216 -20.16 -4.58 4.53
N ASP A 217 -19.99 -5.38 5.60
CA ASP A 217 -20.58 -5.16 6.93
C ASP A 217 -19.49 -5.37 7.99
N THR A 218 -18.92 -4.28 8.47
CA THR A 218 -17.81 -4.27 9.43
C THR A 218 -18.26 -4.08 10.88
N ALA A 219 -19.55 -3.83 11.13
CA ALA A 219 -20.04 -3.42 12.45
C ALA A 219 -19.81 -4.48 13.53
N GLY A 220 -20.17 -5.74 13.25
CA GLY A 220 -19.98 -6.83 14.20
C GLY A 220 -18.53 -7.09 14.55
N LEU A 221 -17.65 -7.10 13.54
CA LEU A 221 -16.21 -7.24 13.70
C LEU A 221 -15.62 -6.11 14.56
N LEU A 222 -15.91 -4.86 14.21
CA LEU A 222 -15.42 -3.69 14.95
C LEU A 222 -15.93 -3.67 16.40
N SER A 223 -17.20 -4.09 16.64
CA SER A 223 -17.75 -4.20 17.99
C SER A 223 -16.95 -5.20 18.84
N SER A 224 -16.65 -6.38 18.28
CA SER A 224 -15.87 -7.41 18.99
C SER A 224 -14.44 -7.01 19.23
N LEU A 225 -13.80 -6.38 18.23
CA LEU A 225 -12.43 -5.86 18.39
C LEU A 225 -12.37 -4.75 19.46
N ALA A 226 -13.41 -3.91 19.56
CA ALA A 226 -13.48 -2.89 20.59
C ALA A 226 -13.66 -3.49 22.01
N GLU A 227 -14.37 -4.60 22.15
CA GLU A 227 -14.47 -5.35 23.42
C GLU A 227 -13.13 -5.98 23.82
N GLU A 228 -12.37 -6.50 22.83
CA GLU A 228 -11.10 -7.18 23.07
C GLU A 228 -9.94 -6.21 23.34
N PHE A 229 -9.80 -5.19 22.49
CA PHE A 229 -8.64 -4.31 22.48
C PHE A 229 -8.89 -2.92 23.07
N GLY A 230 -10.15 -2.51 23.28
CA GLY A 230 -10.48 -1.15 23.70
C GLY A 230 -10.81 -0.21 22.54
N ALA A 231 -10.35 1.04 22.61
CA ALA A 231 -10.65 2.01 21.55
C ALA A 231 -9.96 1.64 20.23
N LEU A 232 -10.70 1.76 19.14
CA LEU A 232 -10.17 1.45 17.79
C LEU A 232 -9.93 2.72 16.99
N THR A 233 -8.81 2.76 16.28
CA THR A 233 -8.59 3.66 15.15
C THR A 233 -8.64 2.82 13.88
N PHE A 234 -9.39 3.26 12.86
CA PHE A 234 -9.49 2.57 11.59
C PHE A 234 -9.75 3.54 10.44
N ARG A 235 -9.58 3.06 9.22
CA ARG A 235 -9.73 3.85 8.02
C ARG A 235 -10.72 3.20 7.08
N LEU A 236 -11.57 4.01 6.46
CA LEU A 236 -12.51 3.59 5.43
C LEU A 236 -12.27 4.42 4.17
N PRO A 237 -12.57 3.90 2.98
CA PRO A 237 -12.56 4.70 1.76
C PRO A 237 -13.38 5.98 1.95
N ARG A 238 -12.90 7.11 1.39
CA ARG A 238 -13.57 8.42 1.49
C ARG A 238 -15.08 8.31 1.26
N ASP A 239 -15.85 9.09 2.01
CA ASP A 239 -17.32 9.14 1.97
C ASP A 239 -18.01 7.81 2.38
N THR A 240 -17.28 6.90 3.03
CA THR A 240 -17.87 5.72 3.65
C THR A 240 -18.19 6.03 5.11
N ILE A 241 -19.48 5.99 5.44
CA ILE A 241 -19.94 6.24 6.82
C ILE A 241 -20.05 4.90 7.56
N PRO A 242 -19.34 4.71 8.68
CA PRO A 242 -19.48 3.50 9.48
C PRO A 242 -20.89 3.43 10.10
N SER A 243 -21.42 2.22 10.21
CA SER A 243 -22.72 1.97 10.86
C SER A 243 -22.66 2.01 12.40
N LEU A 244 -21.48 2.25 12.97
CA LEU A 244 -21.21 2.38 14.40
C LEU A 244 -20.99 3.87 14.77
N PRO A 245 -21.15 4.25 16.05
CA PRO A 245 -20.98 5.63 16.51
C PRO A 245 -19.48 6.03 16.58
N ALA A 246 -18.74 5.78 15.50
CA ALA A 246 -17.36 6.17 15.35
C ALA A 246 -17.26 7.66 14.97
N MET A 247 -16.32 8.35 15.56
CA MET A 247 -16.05 9.76 15.29
C MET A 247 -15.00 9.87 14.16
N ARG A 248 -15.33 10.61 13.08
CA ARG A 248 -14.35 10.96 12.05
C ARG A 248 -13.31 11.89 12.66
N THR A 249 -12.04 11.52 12.61
CA THR A 249 -10.92 12.26 13.17
C THR A 249 -10.09 12.99 12.13
N GLY A 250 -10.14 12.52 10.89
CA GLY A 250 -9.37 13.12 9.80
C GLY A 250 -9.66 12.51 8.44
N GLU A 251 -8.88 12.95 7.48
CA GLU A 251 -8.80 12.43 6.13
C GLU A 251 -7.33 12.26 5.78
N ILE A 252 -6.97 11.14 5.19
CA ILE A 252 -5.61 10.87 4.74
C ILE A 252 -5.57 10.55 3.25
N MET A 253 -4.57 11.10 2.56
CA MET A 253 -4.22 10.64 1.21
C MET A 253 -3.54 9.28 1.37
N PHE A 254 -4.16 8.25 0.81
CA PHE A 254 -3.69 6.88 0.98
C PHE A 254 -2.71 6.47 -0.13
N SER A 255 -2.94 6.93 -1.35
CA SER A 255 -2.02 6.70 -2.46
C SER A 255 -1.99 7.85 -3.47
N MET A 256 -0.89 7.90 -4.23
CA MET A 256 -0.73 8.72 -5.42
C MET A 256 -0.52 7.83 -6.64
N ILE A 257 -0.90 8.30 -7.83
CA ILE A 257 -0.74 7.62 -9.12
C ILE A 257 -0.02 8.52 -10.12
N CYS A 258 0.88 7.93 -10.91
CA CYS A 258 1.52 8.57 -12.06
C CYS A 258 1.21 7.73 -13.31
N PRO A 259 0.50 8.26 -14.32
CA PRO A 259 0.27 7.55 -15.57
C PRO A 259 1.59 7.42 -16.34
N LEU A 260 1.98 6.19 -16.66
CA LEU A 260 3.15 5.91 -17.50
C LEU A 260 2.73 5.69 -18.96
N ASN A 261 1.60 5.00 -19.18
CA ASN A 261 0.92 4.82 -20.44
C ASN A 261 -0.57 5.11 -20.23
N GLU A 262 -0.95 6.38 -20.35
CA GLU A 262 -2.29 6.86 -20.02
C GLU A 262 -3.39 6.19 -20.86
N ASP A 263 -3.16 5.97 -22.15
CA ASP A 263 -4.11 5.26 -23.02
C ASP A 263 -4.40 3.83 -22.49
N ILE A 264 -3.37 3.14 -21.95
CA ILE A 264 -3.53 1.80 -21.37
C ILE A 264 -4.28 1.90 -20.02
N LEU A 265 -3.94 2.91 -19.21
CA LEU A 265 -4.57 3.13 -17.91
C LEU A 265 -6.07 3.41 -18.06
N LEU A 266 -6.44 4.28 -18.98
CA LEU A 266 -7.82 4.77 -19.16
C LEU A 266 -8.69 3.86 -20.03
N GLU A 267 -8.12 2.85 -20.67
CA GLU A 267 -8.87 1.93 -21.52
C GLU A 267 -10.04 1.28 -20.76
N ASN A 268 -11.26 1.42 -21.33
CA ASN A 268 -12.54 0.93 -20.77
C ASN A 268 -12.97 1.55 -19.44
N THR A 269 -12.38 2.65 -18.99
CA THR A 269 -12.78 3.34 -17.75
C THR A 269 -13.89 4.36 -17.97
N GLY A 270 -13.98 4.93 -19.15
CA GLY A 270 -14.84 6.07 -19.47
C GLY A 270 -14.20 7.43 -19.22
N ALA A 271 -13.16 7.52 -18.38
CA ALA A 271 -12.41 8.75 -18.12
C ALA A 271 -11.56 9.15 -19.33
N GLN A 272 -11.33 10.43 -19.51
CA GLN A 272 -10.50 10.98 -20.59
C GLN A 272 -9.08 11.33 -20.09
N THR A 273 -8.93 11.56 -18.80
CA THR A 273 -7.65 11.88 -18.15
C THR A 273 -7.51 11.12 -16.84
N THR A 274 -6.27 11.03 -16.35
CA THR A 274 -5.99 10.41 -15.06
C THR A 274 -6.59 11.22 -13.90
N GLU A 275 -6.67 12.54 -14.02
CA GLU A 275 -7.32 13.41 -13.04
C GLU A 275 -8.83 13.14 -12.94
N GLU A 276 -9.51 12.96 -14.08
CA GLU A 276 -10.91 12.54 -14.10
C GLU A 276 -11.11 11.18 -13.44
N LEU A 277 -10.24 10.21 -13.73
CA LEU A 277 -10.25 8.91 -13.10
C LEU A 277 -10.10 9.02 -11.57
N ALA A 278 -9.14 9.81 -11.11
CA ALA A 278 -8.85 10.02 -9.69
C ALA A 278 -9.93 10.86 -8.97
N SER A 279 -10.77 11.60 -9.69
CA SER A 279 -11.87 12.39 -9.11
C SER A 279 -12.94 11.51 -8.45
N GLY A 280 -13.03 10.24 -8.82
CA GLY A 280 -14.08 9.32 -8.38
C GLY A 280 -15.38 9.39 -9.19
N GLU A 281 -15.45 10.21 -10.25
CA GLU A 281 -16.64 10.33 -11.11
C GLU A 281 -16.95 9.01 -11.85
N TYR A 282 -15.92 8.26 -12.21
CA TYR A 282 -16.02 7.01 -12.96
C TYR A 282 -15.97 5.75 -12.08
N GLY A 283 -16.05 5.89 -10.75
CA GLY A 283 -16.06 4.82 -9.77
C GLY A 283 -15.39 5.27 -8.46
N ARG A 284 -15.75 4.62 -7.37
CA ARG A 284 -15.15 4.90 -6.05
C ARG A 284 -13.69 4.44 -6.04
N VAL A 285 -12.76 5.36 -5.83
CA VAL A 285 -11.33 5.02 -5.79
C VAL A 285 -10.94 4.52 -4.40
N CYS A 286 -10.24 3.39 -4.36
CA CYS A 286 -9.69 2.85 -3.14
C CYS A 286 -8.39 2.09 -3.41
N THR A 287 -7.46 2.14 -2.46
CA THR A 287 -6.30 1.26 -2.34
C THR A 287 -6.15 0.89 -0.87
N LEU A 288 -5.66 -0.31 -0.54
CA LEU A 288 -5.50 -0.78 0.85
C LEU A 288 -4.05 -1.10 1.22
N GLU A 289 -3.13 -1.08 0.28
CA GLU A 289 -1.76 -1.53 0.52
C GLU A 289 -0.94 -0.49 1.27
N PHE A 290 -0.22 -0.99 2.30
CA PHE A 290 0.91 -0.31 2.92
C PHE A 290 2.22 -0.95 2.43
N CYS A 291 3.15 -0.11 1.97
CA CYS A 291 4.53 -0.49 1.64
C CYS A 291 5.48 0.27 2.54
#